data_161e4c394d4dcd414a333e769e0c7ded
#
_entry.id   161e4c394d4dcd414a333e769e0c7ded
#
_cell.length_a   1.000
_cell.length_b   1.000
_cell.length_c   1.000
_cell.angle_alpha   90.00
_cell.angle_beta   90.00
_cell.angle_gamma   90.00
#
_symmetry.space_group_name_H-M   'P 1'
#
loop_
_entity.id
_entity.type
_entity.pdbx_description
1 polymer ?
#
loop_
_entity_poly.entity_id
_entity_poly.type
_entity_poly.pdbx_seq_one_letter_code
_entity_poly.pdbx_strand_id
1 'polypeptide(L)'
;MEPGVARLFQDRGIAVNRALQRKRTRLSGEEMEIDLLLVDGDALVAVEVKNTLRVDNVRDLLEDLKTFPDFFPEYRGYRLYGAVAALAIEEKADRYAYRQGLFVLTLGREGLVTLRNDKKFRPLDFAPGPGDQ
;
A
#
# COMPACT_ATOMS: atom_id res chain seq x y z
N MET A 1 1.14 -4.69 14.13
CA MET A 1 0.43 -5.01 12.88
C MET A 1 -0.30 -6.35 13.00
N GLU A 2 -1.36 -6.45 12.28
CA GLU A 2 -2.15 -7.67 12.24
C GLU A 2 -1.36 -8.81 11.59
N PRO A 3 -1.11 -9.93 12.30
CA PRO A 3 -0.41 -11.08 11.70
C PRO A 3 -1.09 -11.58 10.42
N GLY A 4 -2.43 -11.45 10.34
CA GLY A 4 -3.16 -11.86 9.14
C GLY A 4 -2.80 -11.06 7.90
N VAL A 5 -2.49 -9.77 8.04
CA VAL A 5 -2.09 -8.94 6.90
C VAL A 5 -0.75 -9.42 6.34
N ALA A 6 0.22 -9.69 7.22
CA ALA A 6 1.52 -10.19 6.79
C ALA A 6 1.37 -11.50 6.01
N ARG A 7 0.53 -12.40 6.50
CA ARG A 7 0.32 -13.70 5.84
C ARG A 7 -0.26 -13.53 4.45
N LEU A 8 -1.22 -12.60 4.27
CA LEU A 8 -1.81 -12.36 2.96
C LEU A 8 -0.77 -11.95 1.93
N PHE A 9 0.20 -11.15 2.33
CA PHE A 9 1.27 -10.73 1.43
C PHE A 9 2.32 -11.82 1.24
N GLN A 10 2.60 -12.61 2.27
CA GLN A 10 3.51 -13.75 2.13
C GLN A 10 3.02 -14.74 1.09
N ASP A 11 1.71 -15.00 1.06
CA ASP A 11 1.09 -15.88 0.07
C ASP A 11 1.22 -15.33 -1.36
N ARG A 12 1.56 -14.06 -1.50
CA ARG A 12 1.78 -13.39 -2.80
C ARG A 12 3.25 -13.14 -3.09
N GLY A 13 4.14 -13.76 -2.33
CA GLY A 13 5.58 -13.64 -2.56
C GLY A 13 6.24 -12.42 -1.94
N ILE A 14 5.51 -11.73 -1.07
CA ILE A 14 6.05 -10.59 -0.31
C ILE A 14 6.17 -11.02 1.15
N ALA A 15 7.39 -11.35 1.55
CA ALA A 15 7.64 -11.90 2.89
C ALA A 15 7.81 -10.76 3.89
N VAL A 16 6.70 -10.21 4.35
CA VAL A 16 6.71 -9.09 5.29
C VAL A 16 7.38 -9.51 6.60
N ASN A 17 8.51 -8.88 6.92
CA ASN A 17 9.25 -9.17 8.14
C ASN A 17 9.17 -8.04 9.15
N ARG A 18 8.58 -6.91 8.79
CA ARG A 18 8.47 -5.76 9.68
C ARG A 18 7.27 -4.92 9.29
N ALA A 19 6.59 -4.33 10.27
CA ALA A 19 5.49 -3.42 10.03
C ALA A 19 5.70 -2.15 10.84
N LEU A 20 5.56 -1.00 10.18
CA LEU A 20 5.71 0.31 10.78
C LEU A 20 4.39 1.05 10.63
N GLN A 21 3.77 1.41 11.75
CA GLN A 21 2.50 2.12 11.75
C GLN A 21 2.74 3.62 11.72
N ARG A 22 1.91 4.32 10.96
CA ARG A 22 1.88 5.78 10.92
C ARG A 22 3.24 6.41 10.71
N LYS A 23 3.88 6.05 9.60
CA LYS A 23 5.10 6.72 9.20
C LYS A 23 4.75 8.11 8.69
N ARG A 24 5.42 9.11 9.23
CA ARG A 24 5.20 10.50 8.87
C ARG A 24 6.53 11.16 8.61
N THR A 25 6.60 11.95 7.54
CA THR A 25 7.82 12.69 7.20
C THR A 25 7.47 14.01 6.53
N ARG A 26 8.42 14.93 6.53
CA ARG A 26 8.25 16.23 5.89
C ARG A 26 9.33 16.45 4.86
N LEU A 27 8.97 17.15 3.78
CA LEU A 27 9.89 17.57 2.74
C LEU A 27 9.42 18.92 2.21
N SER A 28 10.27 19.95 2.30
CA SER A 28 9.99 21.28 1.78
C SER A 28 8.64 21.84 2.24
N GLY A 29 8.33 21.63 3.52
CA GLY A 29 7.07 22.12 4.11
C GLY A 29 5.86 21.24 3.87
N GLU A 30 5.98 20.24 3.04
CA GLU A 30 4.92 19.26 2.82
C GLU A 30 5.12 18.04 3.70
N GLU A 31 4.01 17.41 4.07
CA GLU A 31 4.05 16.24 4.94
C GLU A 31 3.40 15.06 4.24
N MET A 32 4.01 13.89 4.38
CA MET A 32 3.42 12.63 3.95
C MET A 32 3.26 11.72 5.15
N GLU A 33 2.07 11.13 5.29
CA GLU A 33 1.78 10.14 6.31
C GLU A 33 1.31 8.86 5.65
N ILE A 34 1.92 7.75 6.03
CA ILE A 34 1.52 6.41 5.59
C ILE A 34 0.96 5.68 6.81
N ASP A 35 -0.28 5.21 6.71
CA ASP A 35 -0.96 4.58 7.85
C ASP A 35 -0.26 3.32 8.31
N LEU A 36 0.19 2.50 7.37
CA LEU A 36 0.89 1.27 7.67
C LEU A 36 1.92 1.00 6.57
N LEU A 37 3.16 0.79 6.96
CA LEU A 37 4.21 0.45 6.03
C LEU A 37 4.72 -0.95 6.36
N LEU A 38 4.54 -1.86 5.43
CA LEU A 38 5.01 -3.24 5.57
C LEU A 38 6.36 -3.36 4.87
N VAL A 39 7.32 -3.94 5.55
CA VAL A 39 8.69 -4.03 5.04
C VAL A 39 9.09 -5.49 4.91
N ASP A 40 9.62 -5.84 3.75
CA ASP A 40 10.27 -7.11 3.47
C ASP A 40 11.63 -6.77 2.88
N GLY A 41 12.70 -7.07 3.59
CA GLY A 41 14.06 -6.91 3.08
C GLY A 41 14.27 -5.81 2.03
N ASP A 42 13.81 -6.04 0.82
CA ASP A 42 13.98 -5.13 -0.32
C ASP A 42 12.65 -4.66 -0.93
N ALA A 43 11.53 -4.91 -0.27
CA ALA A 43 10.22 -4.53 -0.77
C ALA A 43 9.39 -3.84 0.33
N LEU A 44 8.53 -2.93 -0.11
CA LEU A 44 7.63 -2.20 0.77
C LEU A 44 6.20 -2.32 0.26
N VAL A 45 5.24 -2.34 1.19
CA VAL A 45 3.84 -2.13 0.85
C VAL A 45 3.34 -0.95 1.69
N ALA A 46 2.98 0.13 1.02
CA ALA A 46 2.38 1.29 1.67
C ALA A 46 0.86 1.08 1.70
N VAL A 47 0.29 0.99 2.89
CA VAL A 47 -1.13 0.68 3.08
C VAL A 47 -1.86 1.92 3.57
N GLU A 48 -2.92 2.30 2.85
CA GLU A 48 -3.83 3.36 3.26
C GLU A 48 -5.10 2.74 3.82
N VAL A 49 -5.47 3.13 5.04
CA VAL A 49 -6.63 2.57 5.73
C VAL A 49 -7.77 3.60 5.74
N LYS A 50 -8.96 3.20 5.31
CA LYS A 50 -10.14 4.06 5.25
C LYS A 50 -11.35 3.34 5.82
N ASN A 51 -12.28 4.09 6.41
CA ASN A 51 -13.57 3.50 6.77
C ASN A 51 -14.35 3.14 5.52
N THR A 52 -14.41 4.06 4.56
CA THR A 52 -15.04 3.83 3.26
C THR A 52 -14.03 4.18 2.17
N LEU A 53 -13.71 3.22 1.33
CA LEU A 53 -12.81 3.45 0.20
C LEU A 53 -13.58 4.10 -0.94
N ARG A 54 -13.07 5.23 -1.43
CA ARG A 54 -13.60 5.96 -2.58
C ARG A 54 -12.54 6.07 -3.65
N VAL A 55 -12.96 6.33 -4.87
CA VAL A 55 -12.02 6.52 -5.98
C VAL A 55 -11.00 7.62 -5.66
N ASP A 56 -11.44 8.69 -5.02
CA ASP A 56 -10.53 9.78 -4.65
C ASP A 56 -9.43 9.32 -3.70
N ASN A 57 -9.75 8.41 -2.78
CA ASN A 57 -8.73 7.86 -1.88
C ASN A 57 -7.68 7.08 -2.64
N VAL A 58 -8.11 6.34 -3.67
CA VAL A 58 -7.18 5.61 -4.52
C VAL A 58 -6.25 6.56 -5.26
N ARG A 59 -6.80 7.65 -5.81
CA ARG A 59 -6.01 8.66 -6.50
C ARG A 59 -4.99 9.31 -5.57
N ASP A 60 -5.41 9.61 -4.34
CA ASP A 60 -4.51 10.21 -3.35
C ASP A 60 -3.34 9.30 -3.03
N LEU A 61 -3.61 8.00 -2.87
CA LEU A 61 -2.54 7.04 -2.63
C LEU A 61 -1.59 6.96 -3.83
N LEU A 62 -2.14 6.96 -5.05
CA LEU A 62 -1.30 6.92 -6.25
C LEU A 62 -0.36 8.13 -6.32
N GLU A 63 -0.86 9.31 -5.95
CA GLU A 63 -0.01 10.50 -5.90
C GLU A 63 1.06 10.38 -4.82
N ASP A 64 0.71 9.86 -3.66
CA ASP A 64 1.67 9.63 -2.58
C ASP A 64 2.75 8.64 -3.01
N LEU A 65 2.38 7.58 -3.73
CA LEU A 65 3.34 6.60 -4.20
C LEU A 65 4.36 7.20 -5.18
N LYS A 66 3.94 8.15 -6.00
CA LYS A 66 4.85 8.83 -6.94
C LYS A 66 5.93 9.61 -6.21
N THR A 67 5.59 10.24 -5.11
CA THR A 67 6.51 11.10 -4.36
C THR A 67 7.12 10.39 -3.16
N PHE A 68 6.70 9.18 -2.88
CA PHE A 68 7.20 8.41 -1.74
C PHE A 68 8.73 8.35 -1.66
N PRO A 69 9.46 8.07 -2.76
CA PRO A 69 10.93 8.01 -2.67
C PRO A 69 11.57 9.32 -2.23
N ASP A 70 10.94 10.45 -2.51
CA ASP A 70 11.47 11.74 -2.09
C ASP A 70 11.24 12.00 -0.61
N PHE A 71 10.09 11.55 -0.08
CA PHE A 71 9.76 11.71 1.33
C PHE A 71 10.46 10.70 2.22
N PHE A 72 10.75 9.51 1.69
CA PHE A 72 11.39 8.42 2.43
C PHE A 72 12.65 7.96 1.71
N PRO A 73 13.69 8.80 1.67
CA PRO A 73 14.90 8.46 0.90
C PRO A 73 15.62 7.22 1.41
N GLU A 74 15.40 6.83 2.66
CA GLU A 74 16.00 5.62 3.23
C GLU A 74 15.52 4.34 2.54
N TYR A 75 14.39 4.41 1.80
CA TYR A 75 13.85 3.26 1.11
C TYR A 75 14.11 3.29 -0.40
N ARG A 76 14.99 4.14 -0.86
CA ARG A 76 15.37 4.12 -2.28
C ARG A 76 16.03 2.80 -2.62
N GLY A 77 15.70 2.26 -3.78
CA GLY A 77 16.19 0.95 -4.18
C GLY A 77 15.27 -0.20 -3.78
N TYR A 78 14.28 0.06 -2.92
CA TYR A 78 13.28 -0.95 -2.59
C TYR A 78 12.22 -1.01 -3.68
N ARG A 79 11.63 -2.20 -3.88
CA ARG A 79 10.39 -2.31 -4.64
C ARG A 79 9.29 -1.67 -3.81
N LEU A 80 8.37 -0.97 -4.46
CA LEU A 80 7.32 -0.23 -3.76
C LEU A 80 5.95 -0.62 -4.27
N TYR A 81 5.16 -1.25 -3.42
CA TYR A 81 3.78 -1.63 -3.72
C TYR A 81 2.82 -0.80 -2.90
N GLY A 82 1.58 -0.72 -3.37
CA GLY A 82 0.53 -0.01 -2.66
C GLY A 82 -0.66 -0.89 -2.35
N ALA A 83 -1.36 -0.57 -1.28
CA ALA A 83 -2.56 -1.27 -0.87
C ALA A 83 -3.54 -0.31 -0.23
N VAL A 84 -4.83 -0.56 -0.44
CA VAL A 84 -5.91 0.13 0.25
C VAL A 84 -6.65 -0.89 1.11
N ALA A 85 -7.02 -0.49 2.31
CA ALA A 85 -7.74 -1.35 3.24
C ALA A 85 -8.95 -0.59 3.77
N ALA A 86 -10.14 -1.19 3.75
CA ALA A 86 -11.34 -0.49 4.14
C ALA A 86 -12.40 -1.41 4.74
N LEU A 87 -13.24 -0.84 5.61
CA LEU A 87 -14.41 -1.52 6.15
C LEU A 87 -15.52 -1.61 5.10
N ALA A 88 -15.68 -0.56 4.29
CA ALA A 88 -16.67 -0.50 3.22
C ALA A 88 -16.01 0.03 1.96
N ILE A 89 -16.57 -0.36 0.82
CA ILE A 89 -16.03 0.02 -0.48
C ILE A 89 -17.14 0.66 -1.29
N GLU A 90 -16.92 1.90 -1.72
CA GLU A 90 -17.84 2.59 -2.62
C GLU A 90 -17.75 1.94 -4.00
N GLU A 91 -18.86 1.95 -4.72
CA GLU A 91 -18.98 1.27 -6.01
C GLU A 91 -17.81 1.61 -6.94
N LYS A 92 -17.18 0.57 -7.47
CA LYS A 92 -16.09 0.62 -8.45
C LYS A 92 -14.73 1.08 -7.89
N ALA A 93 -14.67 1.51 -6.63
CA ALA A 93 -13.38 1.94 -6.06
C ALA A 93 -12.39 0.78 -5.99
N ASP A 94 -12.86 -0.42 -5.67
CA ASP A 94 -12.01 -1.61 -5.63
C ASP A 94 -11.51 -1.98 -7.03
N ARG A 95 -12.37 -1.89 -8.04
CA ARG A 95 -11.97 -2.18 -9.42
C ARG A 95 -10.94 -1.17 -9.91
N TYR A 96 -11.16 0.09 -9.58
CA TYR A 96 -10.20 1.13 -9.96
C TYR A 96 -8.84 0.87 -9.31
N ALA A 97 -8.82 0.57 -8.01
CA ALA A 97 -7.57 0.25 -7.31
C ALA A 97 -6.87 -0.96 -7.94
N TYR A 98 -7.62 -2.01 -8.24
CA TYR A 98 -7.08 -3.21 -8.89
C TYR A 98 -6.41 -2.86 -10.22
N ARG A 99 -7.08 -2.06 -11.05
CA ARG A 99 -6.54 -1.67 -12.36
C ARG A 99 -5.29 -0.81 -12.24
N GLN A 100 -5.17 -0.07 -11.14
CA GLN A 100 -4.00 0.75 -10.89
C GLN A 100 -2.84 -0.05 -10.28
N GLY A 101 -3.01 -1.35 -10.11
CA GLY A 101 -1.94 -2.19 -9.59
C GLY A 101 -1.85 -2.20 -8.07
N LEU A 102 -2.92 -1.83 -7.37
CA LEU A 102 -2.95 -1.81 -5.92
C LEU A 102 -3.62 -3.06 -5.35
N PHE A 103 -3.11 -3.52 -4.22
CA PHE A 103 -3.82 -4.52 -3.43
C PHE A 103 -5.04 -3.89 -2.79
N VAL A 104 -6.11 -4.67 -2.67
CA VAL A 104 -7.35 -4.24 -2.01
C VAL A 104 -7.66 -5.21 -0.88
N LEU A 105 -7.72 -4.68 0.34
CA LEU A 105 -8.01 -5.44 1.55
C LEU A 105 -9.34 -4.99 2.12
N THR A 106 -10.16 -5.94 2.55
CA THR A 106 -11.38 -5.62 3.29
C THR A 106 -11.19 -5.98 4.74
N LEU A 107 -11.66 -5.10 5.62
CA LEU A 107 -11.58 -5.28 7.06
C LEU A 107 -12.94 -5.75 7.54
N GLY A 108 -12.98 -6.96 8.08
CA GLY A 108 -14.20 -7.55 8.60
C GLY A 108 -14.31 -7.43 10.11
N ARG A 109 -15.33 -8.06 10.66
CA ARG A 109 -15.55 -8.12 12.10
C ARG A 109 -14.42 -8.91 12.75
N GLU A 110 -14.13 -8.58 14.00
CA GLU A 110 -13.14 -9.29 14.82
C GLU A 110 -11.73 -9.26 14.22
N GLY A 111 -11.44 -8.23 13.44
CA GLY A 111 -10.11 -8.07 12.88
C GLY A 111 -9.79 -8.98 11.70
N LEU A 112 -10.80 -9.64 11.14
CA LEU A 112 -10.60 -10.46 9.94
C LEU A 112 -10.26 -9.58 8.75
N VAL A 113 -9.14 -9.88 8.09
CA VAL A 113 -8.69 -9.14 6.91
C VAL A 113 -8.73 -10.07 5.71
N THR A 114 -9.34 -9.61 4.62
CA THR A 114 -9.45 -10.39 3.40
C THR A 114 -8.83 -9.64 2.24
N LEU A 115 -8.00 -10.32 1.46
CA LEU A 115 -7.44 -9.79 0.23
C LEU A 115 -8.42 -10.05 -0.91
N ARG A 116 -8.86 -8.98 -1.59
CA ARG A 116 -9.83 -9.11 -2.67
C ARG A 116 -9.21 -9.42 -4.03
N ASN A 117 -7.92 -9.19 -4.18
CA ASN A 117 -7.24 -9.44 -5.45
C ASN A 117 -7.15 -10.94 -5.73
N ASP A 118 -7.50 -11.33 -6.94
CA ASP A 118 -7.41 -12.73 -7.36
C ASP A 118 -5.95 -13.14 -7.64
N LYS A 119 -5.76 -14.42 -7.96
CA LYS A 119 -4.41 -14.95 -8.21
C LYS A 119 -3.79 -14.43 -9.49
N LYS A 120 -4.59 -13.88 -10.39
CA LYS A 120 -4.10 -13.32 -11.66
C LYS A 120 -3.55 -11.91 -11.48
N PHE A 121 -3.89 -11.28 -10.38
CA PHE A 121 -3.46 -9.91 -10.11
C PHE A 121 -1.94 -9.83 -10.06
N ARG A 122 -1.39 -8.80 -10.69
CA ARG A 122 0.04 -8.47 -10.60
C ARG A 122 0.16 -7.05 -10.06
N PRO A 123 0.76 -6.88 -8.88
CA PRO A 123 0.94 -5.54 -8.32
C PRO A 123 1.90 -4.72 -9.18
N LEU A 124 1.61 -3.44 -9.32
CA LEU A 124 2.52 -2.53 -9.96
C LEU A 124 3.62 -2.14 -8.96
N ASP A 125 4.86 -2.13 -9.43
CA ASP A 125 5.97 -1.62 -8.64
C ASP A 125 6.09 -0.12 -8.93
N PHE A 126 5.86 0.69 -7.90
CA PHE A 126 5.87 2.15 -8.03
C PHE A 126 7.25 2.75 -7.80
N ALA A 127 8.25 1.93 -7.54
CA ALA A 127 9.61 2.43 -7.36
C ALA A 127 10.10 3.09 -8.66
N PRO A 128 10.94 4.14 -8.56
CA PRO A 128 11.51 4.76 -9.76
C PRO A 128 12.32 3.74 -10.55
N GLY A 129 12.22 3.81 -11.88
CA GLY A 129 13.08 3.02 -12.74
C GLY A 129 14.55 3.47 -12.62
N PRO A 130 15.49 2.65 -13.11
CA PRO A 130 16.91 2.99 -13.00
C PRO A 130 17.28 4.36 -13.60
N GLY A 131 16.54 4.82 -14.59
CA GLY A 131 16.81 6.11 -15.23
C GLY A 131 16.17 7.30 -14.55
N ASP A 132 15.37 7.09 -13.51
CA ASP A 132 14.59 8.14 -12.83
C ASP A 132 15.24 8.64 -11.54
N GLN A 133 16.45 8.22 -11.26
CA GLN A 133 17.17 8.58 -10.05
C GLN A 133 18.07 9.78 -10.24
#